data_e8b8f89c4e424b8131a61dff9297eb4a
#
_entry.id   e8b8f89c4e424b8131a61dff9297eb4a
#
_cell.length_a   1.000
_cell.length_b   1.000
_cell.length_c   1.000
_cell.angle_alpha   90.00
_cell.angle_beta   90.00
_cell.angle_gamma   90.00
#
_symmetry.space_group_name_H-M   'P 1'
#
loop_
_entity.id
_entity.type
_entity.pdbx_description
1 polymer ?
#
loop_
_entity_poly.entity_id
_entity_poly.type
_entity_poly.pdbx_seq_one_letter_code
_entity_poly.pdbx_strand_id
1 'polypeptide(L)'
;MRYIDPIHGVMDLPNIIFEIINTEFFQRLRNLKQLGACSYVFPGATHNRFEHCIGVCHLIDKFLDILEKNSAIKVTDYHRKCVMIAGLLHDVGHGPFSHMWDQFVHQRRYKDWNHETSSCDITRHIFDKNDIKLSTDMQEHVNGIEIIVSMINGDVDCLQKYLSNDQMYLSEIVNNKFCFIDVDKWDYILRDSYYLNNVISLPKGFARIFSGARVTATADGVTHISYHIDDYHLVHELFENRANLHGRCYQHPEIIGIEHLLVKAFLSAEENGFLFQGVKLSEAHMHPDVYRYLDDSIIQIITISNDERLKEAQDFLGRVRTRNLYPIVGMSSSGYEIPVKNGLSKEFILKTRNIPTASETMPKNLILHNSNGDITDKPGELHPKYILYYTNGVTPAVLQEVKQFQK
;
A
#
# COMPACT_ATOMS: atom_id res chain seq x y z
N MET A 1 -19.82 18.24 -3.28
CA MET A 1 -18.56 18.96 -2.99
C MET A 1 -17.50 18.47 -3.95
N ARG A 2 -16.37 19.20 -4.13
CA ARG A 2 -15.44 18.94 -5.25
C ARG A 2 -14.00 19.04 -4.77
N TYR A 3 -13.13 18.11 -5.22
CA TYR A 3 -11.69 18.22 -5.11
C TYR A 3 -11.04 18.45 -6.48
N ILE A 4 -9.85 19.01 -6.49
CA ILE A 4 -9.01 19.16 -7.69
C ILE A 4 -7.72 18.40 -7.43
N ASP A 5 -7.44 17.39 -8.24
CA ASP A 5 -6.33 16.47 -8.10
C ASP A 5 -5.37 16.60 -9.30
N PRO A 6 -4.05 16.55 -9.10
CA PRO A 6 -3.10 16.71 -10.21
C PRO A 6 -3.12 15.53 -11.20
N ILE A 7 -3.64 14.37 -10.81
CA ILE A 7 -3.72 13.15 -11.63
C ILE A 7 -5.08 13.05 -12.33
N HIS A 8 -6.17 13.23 -11.57
CA HIS A 8 -7.54 12.97 -12.04
C HIS A 8 -8.32 14.24 -12.39
N GLY A 9 -7.73 15.43 -12.18
CA GLY A 9 -8.39 16.71 -12.43
C GLY A 9 -9.52 16.97 -11.44
N VAL A 10 -10.70 17.34 -11.94
CA VAL A 10 -11.85 17.65 -11.10
C VAL A 10 -12.58 16.39 -10.70
N MET A 11 -12.70 16.16 -9.41
CA MET A 11 -13.37 15.01 -8.80
C MET A 11 -14.64 15.47 -8.09
N ASP A 12 -15.80 15.13 -8.63
CA ASP A 12 -17.12 15.30 -7.98
C ASP A 12 -17.47 13.98 -7.26
N LEU A 13 -17.76 14.04 -5.95
CA LEU A 13 -18.02 12.85 -5.13
C LEU A 13 -19.38 12.98 -4.43
N PRO A 14 -20.07 11.86 -4.12
CA PRO A 14 -21.32 11.85 -3.36
C PRO A 14 -21.17 12.41 -1.94
N ASN A 15 -22.26 12.92 -1.36
CA ASN A 15 -22.24 13.53 -0.02
C ASN A 15 -21.72 12.58 1.07
N ILE A 16 -22.14 11.31 1.07
CA ILE A 16 -21.69 10.30 2.05
C ILE A 16 -20.16 10.15 2.06
N ILE A 17 -19.50 10.26 0.89
CA ILE A 17 -18.05 10.23 0.79
C ILE A 17 -17.43 11.42 1.53
N PHE A 18 -18.04 12.61 1.44
CA PHE A 18 -17.56 13.79 2.16
C PHE A 18 -17.78 13.69 3.68
N GLU A 19 -18.87 13.05 4.11
CA GLU A 19 -19.10 12.77 5.54
C GLU A 19 -17.96 11.93 6.11
N ILE A 20 -17.53 10.89 5.38
CA ILE A 20 -16.41 10.03 5.77
C ILE A 20 -15.07 10.78 5.70
N ILE A 21 -14.81 11.53 4.62
CA ILE A 21 -13.61 12.34 4.47
C ILE A 21 -13.43 13.34 5.62
N ASN A 22 -14.52 13.89 6.15
CA ASN A 22 -14.49 14.88 7.24
C ASN A 22 -14.27 14.25 8.62
N THR A 23 -14.13 12.93 8.74
CA THR A 23 -13.78 12.28 10.00
C THR A 23 -12.30 12.48 10.34
N GLU A 24 -11.95 12.53 11.62
CA GLU A 24 -10.56 12.71 12.08
C GLU A 24 -9.64 11.59 11.58
N PHE A 25 -10.14 10.34 11.48
CA PHE A 25 -9.41 9.21 10.96
C PHE A 25 -8.98 9.41 9.50
N PHE A 26 -9.88 9.91 8.66
CA PHE A 26 -9.55 10.16 7.27
C PHE A 26 -8.67 11.41 7.12
N GLN A 27 -8.94 12.48 7.87
CA GLN A 27 -8.12 13.69 7.85
C GLN A 27 -6.67 13.44 8.29
N ARG A 28 -6.41 12.45 9.16
CA ARG A 28 -5.07 12.00 9.54
C ARG A 28 -4.19 11.63 8.33
N LEU A 29 -4.80 11.06 7.27
CA LEU A 29 -4.09 10.64 6.07
C LEU A 29 -3.36 11.79 5.36
N ARG A 30 -3.70 13.05 5.60
CA ARG A 30 -2.98 14.23 5.09
C ARG A 30 -1.53 14.32 5.58
N ASN A 31 -1.25 13.72 6.72
CA ASN A 31 0.05 13.72 7.35
C ASN A 31 0.77 12.35 7.22
N LEU A 32 0.21 11.43 6.46
CA LEU A 32 0.83 10.13 6.14
C LEU A 32 1.32 10.14 4.69
N LYS A 33 2.63 10.17 4.50
CA LYS A 33 3.22 10.09 3.16
C LYS A 33 2.95 8.73 2.54
N GLN A 34 2.45 8.74 1.29
CA GLN A 34 2.18 7.52 0.52
C GLN A 34 3.40 6.61 0.44
N LEU A 35 4.56 7.17 0.16
CA LEU A 35 5.81 6.45 -0.04
C LEU A 35 6.73 6.50 1.20
N GLY A 36 6.19 6.75 2.38
CA GLY A 36 6.93 6.72 3.64
C GLY A 36 8.23 7.51 3.61
N ALA A 37 9.37 6.83 3.75
CA ALA A 37 10.70 7.46 3.80
C ALA A 37 11.27 7.88 2.44
N CYS A 38 10.58 7.61 1.32
CA CYS A 38 11.10 7.90 -0.02
C CYS A 38 11.49 9.37 -0.23
N SER A 39 10.80 10.31 0.41
CA SER A 39 11.11 11.75 0.29
C SER A 39 12.50 12.16 0.80
N TYR A 40 13.14 11.33 1.61
CA TYR A 40 14.53 11.57 2.03
C TYR A 40 15.55 11.32 0.91
N VAL A 41 15.19 10.57 -0.12
CA VAL A 41 16.02 10.27 -1.30
C VAL A 41 15.46 10.97 -2.54
N PHE A 42 14.15 10.96 -2.70
CA PHE A 42 13.39 11.60 -3.78
C PHE A 42 12.56 12.76 -3.22
N PRO A 43 13.08 14.01 -3.15
CA PRO A 43 12.41 15.11 -2.49
C PRO A 43 11.01 15.42 -3.03
N GLY A 44 10.72 15.05 -4.30
CA GLY A 44 9.40 15.18 -4.91
C GLY A 44 8.36 14.17 -4.40
N ALA A 45 8.76 13.08 -3.74
CA ALA A 45 7.88 12.05 -3.20
C ALA A 45 7.18 12.52 -1.90
N THR A 46 6.35 13.56 -2.00
CA THR A 46 5.72 14.24 -0.86
C THR A 46 4.22 14.03 -0.77
N HIS A 47 3.61 13.41 -1.76
CA HIS A 47 2.19 13.08 -1.77
C HIS A 47 1.81 12.14 -0.62
N ASN A 48 0.56 12.21 -0.24
CA ASN A 48 0.05 11.57 0.98
C ASN A 48 -1.12 10.61 0.66
N ARG A 49 -1.46 9.77 1.63
CA ARG A 49 -2.54 8.79 1.48
C ARG A 49 -3.91 9.43 1.32
N PHE A 50 -4.11 10.66 1.80
CA PHE A 50 -5.36 11.38 1.67
C PHE A 50 -5.75 11.58 0.19
N GLU A 51 -4.84 12.09 -0.62
CA GLU A 51 -5.12 12.33 -2.05
C GLU A 51 -5.22 11.02 -2.84
N HIS A 52 -4.42 10.01 -2.49
CA HIS A 52 -4.50 8.67 -3.07
C HIS A 52 -5.87 8.02 -2.82
N CYS A 53 -6.33 7.94 -1.59
CA CYS A 53 -7.60 7.32 -1.23
C CYS A 53 -8.81 8.01 -1.92
N ILE A 54 -8.76 9.34 -2.04
CA ILE A 54 -9.79 10.08 -2.79
C ILE A 54 -9.70 9.77 -4.29
N GLY A 55 -8.50 9.66 -4.84
CA GLY A 55 -8.25 9.26 -6.23
C GLY A 55 -8.80 7.87 -6.53
N VAL A 56 -8.52 6.90 -5.65
CA VAL A 56 -9.07 5.52 -5.75
C VAL A 56 -10.60 5.54 -5.74
N CYS A 57 -11.21 6.26 -4.80
CA CYS A 57 -12.66 6.39 -4.72
C CYS A 57 -13.25 6.99 -6.02
N HIS A 58 -12.64 8.02 -6.56
CA HIS A 58 -13.06 8.65 -7.83
C HIS A 58 -12.91 7.69 -9.02
N LEU A 59 -11.79 6.99 -9.11
CA LEU A 59 -11.57 6.01 -10.19
C LEU A 59 -12.55 4.86 -10.13
N ILE A 60 -12.94 4.40 -8.92
CA ILE A 60 -13.97 3.35 -8.76
C ILE A 60 -15.28 3.79 -9.39
N ASP A 61 -15.74 5.01 -9.11
CA ASP A 61 -16.99 5.53 -9.69
C ASP A 61 -16.93 5.52 -11.22
N LYS A 62 -15.83 6.00 -11.81
CA LYS A 62 -15.57 5.96 -13.25
C LYS A 62 -15.50 4.53 -13.81
N PHE A 63 -14.87 3.63 -13.06
CA PHE A 63 -14.72 2.25 -13.50
C PHE A 63 -16.05 1.51 -13.52
N LEU A 64 -16.90 1.75 -12.52
CA LEU A 64 -18.26 1.20 -12.52
C LEU A 64 -19.09 1.69 -13.71
N ASP A 65 -18.99 2.99 -14.07
CA ASP A 65 -19.64 3.53 -15.27
C ASP A 65 -19.16 2.82 -16.57
N ILE A 66 -17.86 2.53 -16.65
CA ILE A 66 -17.26 1.82 -17.79
C ILE A 66 -17.75 0.38 -17.85
N LEU A 67 -17.78 -0.32 -16.72
CA LEU A 67 -18.28 -1.70 -16.67
C LEU A 67 -19.77 -1.79 -17.06
N GLU A 68 -20.60 -0.86 -16.56
CA GLU A 68 -22.01 -0.77 -16.97
C GLU A 68 -22.17 -0.49 -18.47
N LYS A 69 -21.34 0.41 -19.02
CA LYS A 69 -21.38 0.76 -20.45
C LYS A 69 -20.94 -0.39 -21.35
N ASN A 70 -19.92 -1.14 -20.96
CA ASN A 70 -19.30 -2.16 -21.79
C ASN A 70 -19.94 -3.54 -21.61
N SER A 71 -20.78 -3.72 -20.60
CA SER A 71 -21.40 -4.99 -20.24
C SER A 71 -22.89 -4.80 -19.97
N ALA A 72 -23.69 -5.84 -20.16
CA ALA A 72 -25.13 -5.78 -19.90
C ALA A 72 -25.43 -5.94 -18.39
N ILE A 73 -24.82 -5.10 -17.56
CA ILE A 73 -24.98 -5.11 -16.09
C ILE A 73 -25.53 -3.79 -15.59
N LYS A 74 -26.06 -3.80 -14.39
CA LYS A 74 -26.49 -2.60 -13.65
C LYS A 74 -26.02 -2.68 -12.21
N VAL A 75 -25.24 -1.70 -11.77
CA VAL A 75 -24.79 -1.57 -10.38
C VAL A 75 -25.83 -0.78 -9.60
N THR A 76 -26.34 -1.32 -8.50
CA THR A 76 -27.25 -0.57 -7.64
C THR A 76 -26.54 0.58 -6.94
N ASP A 77 -27.26 1.67 -6.62
CA ASP A 77 -26.70 2.80 -5.86
C ASP A 77 -26.10 2.36 -4.51
N TYR A 78 -26.69 1.35 -3.89
CA TYR A 78 -26.22 0.74 -2.67
C TYR A 78 -24.82 0.08 -2.85
N HIS A 79 -24.68 -0.82 -3.84
CA HIS A 79 -23.40 -1.49 -4.10
C HIS A 79 -22.34 -0.50 -4.58
N ARG A 80 -22.71 0.48 -5.42
CA ARG A 80 -21.79 1.56 -5.85
C ARG A 80 -21.20 2.30 -4.64
N LYS A 81 -22.05 2.69 -3.67
CA LYS A 81 -21.59 3.32 -2.42
C LYS A 81 -20.65 2.41 -1.63
N CYS A 82 -20.99 1.12 -1.47
CA CYS A 82 -20.13 0.18 -0.75
C CYS A 82 -18.73 0.07 -1.39
N VAL A 83 -18.65 -0.10 -2.72
CA VAL A 83 -17.36 -0.22 -3.41
C VAL A 83 -16.56 1.09 -3.34
N MET A 84 -17.20 2.24 -3.54
CA MET A 84 -16.55 3.56 -3.43
C MET A 84 -15.99 3.81 -2.03
N ILE A 85 -16.75 3.46 -0.98
CA ILE A 85 -16.32 3.61 0.41
C ILE A 85 -15.20 2.63 0.75
N ALA A 86 -15.25 1.40 0.25
CA ALA A 86 -14.18 0.44 0.40
C ALA A 86 -12.86 0.98 -0.19
N GLY A 87 -12.90 1.52 -1.40
CA GLY A 87 -11.72 2.15 -2.01
C GLY A 87 -11.28 3.44 -1.30
N LEU A 88 -12.20 4.23 -0.72
CA LEU A 88 -11.86 5.39 0.07
C LEU A 88 -11.11 5.01 1.36
N LEU A 89 -11.51 3.93 2.01
CA LEU A 89 -11.03 3.55 3.35
C LEU A 89 -9.99 2.42 3.36
N HIS A 90 -9.60 1.88 2.19
CA HIS A 90 -8.70 0.71 2.13
C HIS A 90 -7.37 0.93 2.87
N ASP A 91 -6.86 2.16 2.86
CA ASP A 91 -5.57 2.56 3.41
C ASP A 91 -5.66 3.32 4.74
N VAL A 92 -6.87 3.52 5.31
CA VAL A 92 -7.04 4.32 6.53
C VAL A 92 -6.33 3.73 7.75
N GLY A 93 -5.99 2.43 7.70
CA GLY A 93 -5.28 1.69 8.75
C GLY A 93 -3.77 1.84 8.75
N HIS A 94 -3.16 2.45 7.74
CA HIS A 94 -1.70 2.65 7.72
C HIS A 94 -1.21 3.49 8.91
N GLY A 95 -0.03 3.12 9.45
CA GLY A 95 0.66 3.90 10.46
C GLY A 95 1.73 4.84 9.87
N PRO A 96 2.47 5.54 10.73
CA PRO A 96 3.54 6.45 10.34
C PRO A 96 4.53 5.82 9.36
N PHE A 97 4.87 6.57 8.30
CA PHE A 97 5.75 6.10 7.23
C PHE A 97 5.26 4.86 6.48
N SER A 98 3.94 4.62 6.48
CA SER A 98 3.30 3.57 5.67
C SER A 98 3.89 2.16 5.94
N HIS A 99 4.33 1.40 4.95
CA HIS A 99 4.84 0.03 5.12
C HIS A 99 6.06 -0.12 6.04
N MET A 100 6.79 0.97 6.33
CA MET A 100 7.85 0.93 7.36
C MET A 100 7.26 0.67 8.75
N TRP A 101 6.05 1.17 9.03
CA TRP A 101 5.35 0.93 10.29
C TRP A 101 5.06 -0.54 10.52
N ASP A 102 4.70 -1.29 9.47
CA ASP A 102 4.48 -2.74 9.53
C ASP A 102 5.72 -3.45 10.09
N GLN A 103 6.93 -3.06 9.60
CA GLN A 103 8.20 -3.61 10.08
C GLN A 103 8.44 -3.33 11.58
N PHE A 104 8.06 -2.14 12.06
CA PHE A 104 8.17 -1.81 13.48
C PHE A 104 7.22 -2.65 14.34
N VAL A 105 5.94 -2.72 13.97
CA VAL A 105 4.90 -3.46 14.71
C VAL A 105 5.21 -4.96 14.75
N HIS A 106 5.67 -5.53 13.63
CA HIS A 106 6.06 -6.95 13.55
C HIS A 106 7.28 -7.30 14.41
N GLN A 107 8.22 -6.39 14.64
CA GLN A 107 9.36 -6.60 15.54
C GLN A 107 8.95 -6.59 17.02
N ARG A 108 7.73 -6.17 17.31
CA ARG A 108 7.11 -6.34 18.63
C ARG A 108 6.35 -7.69 18.66
N ARG A 109 5.23 -7.81 19.30
CA ARG A 109 4.51 -9.10 19.44
C ARG A 109 3.38 -9.30 18.42
N TYR A 110 3.18 -8.33 17.53
CA TYR A 110 2.03 -8.25 16.63
C TYR A 110 2.40 -8.68 15.21
N LYS A 111 2.89 -9.93 15.05
CA LYS A 111 3.36 -10.46 13.75
C LYS A 111 2.28 -10.60 12.69
N ASP A 112 1.03 -10.79 13.13
CA ASP A 112 -0.12 -10.98 12.25
C ASP A 112 -0.84 -9.67 11.92
N TRP A 113 -0.38 -8.55 12.50
CA TRP A 113 -0.95 -7.24 12.20
C TRP A 113 -0.61 -6.83 10.77
N ASN A 114 -1.59 -6.27 10.07
CA ASN A 114 -1.41 -5.61 8.79
C ASN A 114 -2.35 -4.39 8.70
N HIS A 115 -2.06 -3.49 7.78
CA HIS A 115 -2.83 -2.25 7.62
C HIS A 115 -4.22 -2.51 7.06
N GLU A 116 -4.44 -3.58 6.27
CA GLU A 116 -5.76 -3.93 5.75
C GLU A 116 -6.71 -4.30 6.89
N THR A 117 -6.29 -5.16 7.82
CA THR A 117 -7.08 -5.50 9.01
C THR A 117 -7.36 -4.26 9.86
N SER A 118 -6.34 -3.42 10.06
CA SER A 118 -6.50 -2.14 10.78
C SER A 118 -7.47 -1.19 10.05
N SER A 119 -7.45 -1.17 8.71
CA SER A 119 -8.42 -0.40 7.91
C SER A 119 -9.84 -0.89 8.11
N CYS A 120 -10.04 -2.21 8.21
CA CYS A 120 -11.35 -2.80 8.50
C CYS A 120 -11.88 -2.37 9.88
N ASP A 121 -11.03 -2.43 10.90
CA ASP A 121 -11.41 -2.05 12.28
C ASP A 121 -11.73 -0.54 12.40
N ILE A 122 -10.90 0.30 11.78
CA ILE A 122 -11.14 1.74 11.73
C ILE A 122 -12.40 2.05 10.92
N THR A 123 -12.67 1.34 9.84
CA THR A 123 -13.89 1.50 9.05
C THR A 123 -15.13 1.27 9.91
N ARG A 124 -15.21 0.16 10.65
CA ARG A 124 -16.31 -0.10 11.58
C ARG A 124 -16.44 1.01 12.62
N HIS A 125 -15.32 1.44 13.19
CA HIS A 125 -15.30 2.52 14.17
C HIS A 125 -15.79 3.87 13.60
N ILE A 126 -15.45 4.21 12.36
CA ILE A 126 -15.95 5.42 11.69
C ILE A 126 -17.48 5.40 11.59
N PHE A 127 -18.06 4.29 11.15
CA PHE A 127 -19.53 4.17 11.04
C PHE A 127 -20.22 4.24 12.41
N ASP A 128 -19.66 3.57 13.42
CA ASP A 128 -20.23 3.60 14.78
C ASP A 128 -20.18 4.98 15.43
N LYS A 129 -19.06 5.69 15.27
CA LYS A 129 -18.84 6.98 15.97
C LYS A 129 -19.53 8.17 15.32
N ASN A 130 -19.70 8.16 13.99
CA ASN A 130 -20.12 9.36 13.25
C ASN A 130 -21.57 9.28 12.76
N ASP A 131 -22.32 8.25 13.15
CA ASP A 131 -23.73 8.02 12.74
C ASP A 131 -23.95 8.07 11.21
N ILE A 132 -22.95 7.67 10.43
CA ILE A 132 -23.00 7.62 8.98
C ILE A 132 -23.86 6.43 8.54
N LYS A 133 -24.86 6.65 7.69
CA LYS A 133 -25.81 5.60 7.28
C LYS A 133 -25.67 5.28 5.80
N LEU A 134 -25.43 4.01 5.48
CA LEU A 134 -25.43 3.49 4.11
C LEU A 134 -26.84 3.33 3.57
N SER A 135 -27.77 2.95 4.43
CA SER A 135 -29.19 2.77 4.16
C SER A 135 -30.02 3.16 5.36
N THR A 136 -31.28 3.49 5.14
CA THR A 136 -32.29 3.66 6.21
C THR A 136 -32.75 2.31 6.78
N ASP A 137 -32.63 1.23 6.00
CA ASP A 137 -32.81 -0.14 6.47
C ASP A 137 -31.58 -0.58 7.30
N MET A 138 -31.81 -1.02 8.54
CA MET A 138 -30.72 -1.37 9.46
C MET A 138 -29.99 -2.63 9.01
N GLN A 139 -30.66 -3.60 8.40
CA GLN A 139 -30.01 -4.82 7.92
C GLN A 139 -29.13 -4.53 6.72
N GLU A 140 -29.60 -3.71 5.76
CA GLU A 140 -28.78 -3.24 4.65
C GLU A 140 -27.59 -2.41 5.15
N HIS A 141 -27.77 -1.57 6.16
CA HIS A 141 -26.67 -0.80 6.74
C HIS A 141 -25.56 -1.71 7.29
N VAL A 142 -25.91 -2.70 8.12
CA VAL A 142 -24.97 -3.65 8.70
C VAL A 142 -24.32 -4.50 7.60
N ASN A 143 -25.08 -5.04 6.68
CA ASN A 143 -24.56 -5.82 5.54
C ASN A 143 -23.60 -4.99 4.68
N GLY A 144 -23.88 -3.70 4.48
CA GLY A 144 -23.01 -2.79 3.73
C GLY A 144 -21.66 -2.59 4.38
N ILE A 145 -21.61 -2.47 5.71
CA ILE A 145 -20.33 -2.39 6.42
C ILE A 145 -19.53 -3.67 6.24
N GLU A 146 -20.15 -4.85 6.34
CA GLU A 146 -19.47 -6.11 6.14
C GLU A 146 -19.01 -6.30 4.67
N ILE A 147 -19.77 -5.85 3.68
CA ILE A 147 -19.34 -5.79 2.27
C ILE A 147 -18.10 -4.89 2.14
N ILE A 148 -18.12 -3.70 2.70
CA ILE A 148 -17.02 -2.73 2.62
C ILE A 148 -15.73 -3.33 3.22
N VAL A 149 -15.78 -3.85 4.43
CA VAL A 149 -14.59 -4.40 5.09
C VAL A 149 -14.09 -5.67 4.41
N SER A 150 -14.99 -6.49 3.87
CA SER A 150 -14.59 -7.68 3.10
C SER A 150 -13.91 -7.31 1.79
N MET A 151 -14.34 -6.22 1.12
CA MET A 151 -13.67 -5.68 -0.07
C MET A 151 -12.28 -5.11 0.27
N ILE A 152 -12.14 -4.41 1.39
CA ILE A 152 -10.84 -3.89 1.86
C ILE A 152 -9.86 -5.04 2.08
N ASN A 153 -10.30 -6.08 2.79
CA ASN A 153 -9.44 -7.23 3.13
C ASN A 153 -9.27 -8.22 1.95
N GLY A 154 -10.11 -8.13 0.91
CA GLY A 154 -10.15 -9.10 -0.18
C GLY A 154 -10.70 -10.47 0.26
N ASP A 155 -11.63 -10.48 1.22
CA ASP A 155 -12.28 -11.70 1.74
C ASP A 155 -13.44 -12.11 0.83
N VAL A 156 -13.11 -12.87 -0.22
CA VAL A 156 -14.07 -13.34 -1.23
C VAL A 156 -15.10 -14.29 -0.61
N ASP A 157 -14.70 -15.14 0.33
CA ASP A 157 -15.61 -16.09 0.98
C ASP A 157 -16.68 -15.38 1.83
N CYS A 158 -16.30 -14.27 2.47
CA CYS A 158 -17.26 -13.43 3.18
C CYS A 158 -18.20 -12.72 2.18
N LEU A 159 -17.67 -12.17 1.09
CA LEU A 159 -18.45 -11.47 0.07
C LEU A 159 -19.51 -12.35 -0.59
N GLN A 160 -19.26 -13.65 -0.79
CA GLN A 160 -20.24 -14.60 -1.30
C GLN A 160 -21.52 -14.74 -0.46
N LYS A 161 -21.51 -14.28 0.79
CA LYS A 161 -22.71 -14.25 1.65
C LYS A 161 -23.66 -13.08 1.30
N TYR A 162 -23.13 -12.04 0.65
CA TYR A 162 -23.82 -10.78 0.39
C TYR A 162 -23.97 -10.47 -1.10
N LEU A 163 -23.10 -11.02 -1.94
CA LEU A 163 -23.10 -10.82 -3.39
C LEU A 163 -23.52 -12.11 -4.09
N SER A 164 -24.40 -12.00 -5.07
CA SER A 164 -24.75 -13.10 -5.98
C SER A 164 -23.65 -13.34 -7.00
N ASN A 165 -23.65 -14.50 -7.67
CA ASN A 165 -22.62 -14.87 -8.65
C ASN A 165 -22.46 -13.84 -9.78
N ASP A 166 -23.54 -13.18 -10.19
CA ASP A 166 -23.55 -12.12 -11.21
C ASP A 166 -23.01 -10.77 -10.67
N GLN A 167 -22.73 -10.65 -9.37
CA GLN A 167 -22.17 -9.48 -8.70
C GLN A 167 -20.73 -9.70 -8.21
N MET A 168 -20.17 -10.91 -8.34
CA MET A 168 -18.84 -11.23 -7.77
C MET A 168 -17.71 -10.41 -8.39
N TYR A 169 -17.85 -9.88 -9.59
CA TYR A 169 -16.88 -8.92 -10.17
C TYR A 169 -16.64 -7.69 -9.29
N LEU A 170 -17.58 -7.32 -8.42
CA LEU A 170 -17.41 -6.19 -7.48
C LEU A 170 -16.29 -6.45 -6.46
N SER A 171 -16.02 -7.72 -6.11
CA SER A 171 -14.92 -8.11 -5.23
C SER A 171 -13.53 -7.84 -5.81
N GLU A 172 -13.45 -7.63 -7.13
CA GLU A 172 -12.21 -7.47 -7.88
C GLU A 172 -11.80 -5.99 -8.06
N ILE A 173 -12.62 -5.04 -7.57
CA ILE A 173 -12.40 -3.62 -7.85
C ILE A 173 -11.39 -2.98 -6.89
N VAL A 174 -11.47 -3.29 -5.57
CA VAL A 174 -10.69 -2.63 -4.52
C VAL A 174 -9.42 -3.41 -4.18
N ASN A 175 -9.53 -4.71 -3.90
CA ASN A 175 -8.41 -5.59 -3.54
C ASN A 175 -8.58 -6.91 -4.29
N ASN A 176 -8.13 -6.94 -5.54
CA ASN A 176 -8.36 -8.04 -6.46
C ASN A 176 -7.45 -9.23 -6.16
N LYS A 177 -7.96 -10.22 -5.43
CA LYS A 177 -7.24 -11.49 -5.17
C LYS A 177 -7.27 -12.46 -6.35
N PHE A 178 -8.12 -12.23 -7.35
CA PHE A 178 -8.25 -13.10 -8.51
C PHE A 178 -7.15 -12.84 -9.56
N CYS A 179 -7.04 -11.60 -10.04
CA CYS A 179 -6.08 -11.26 -11.08
C CYS A 179 -5.11 -10.12 -10.70
N PHE A 180 -5.16 -9.63 -9.46
CA PHE A 180 -4.27 -8.58 -8.94
C PHE A 180 -4.29 -7.25 -9.72
N ILE A 181 -5.32 -7.00 -10.54
CA ILE A 181 -5.54 -5.72 -11.20
C ILE A 181 -6.73 -5.06 -10.52
N ASP A 182 -6.48 -4.06 -9.69
CA ASP A 182 -7.47 -3.31 -8.92
C ASP A 182 -7.29 -1.80 -9.10
N VAL A 183 -8.27 -1.05 -8.65
CA VAL A 183 -8.29 0.41 -8.82
C VAL A 183 -7.25 1.09 -7.93
N ASP A 184 -6.86 0.49 -6.81
CA ASP A 184 -5.73 0.93 -6.00
C ASP A 184 -4.46 1.05 -6.87
N LYS A 185 -4.12 -0.03 -7.62
CA LYS A 185 -2.97 -0.03 -8.53
C LYS A 185 -3.07 1.02 -9.64
N TRP A 186 -4.28 1.26 -10.14
CA TRP A 186 -4.51 2.28 -11.15
C TRP A 186 -4.17 3.67 -10.63
N ASP A 187 -4.56 4.02 -9.39
CA ASP A 187 -4.22 5.32 -8.83
C ASP A 187 -2.74 5.41 -8.48
N TYR A 188 -2.20 4.49 -7.65
CA TYR A 188 -0.85 4.70 -7.14
C TYR A 188 0.23 4.62 -8.22
N ILE A 189 0.10 3.77 -9.24
CA ILE A 189 1.10 3.73 -10.32
C ILE A 189 1.12 5.05 -11.10
N LEU A 190 -0.03 5.65 -11.37
CA LEU A 190 -0.10 6.96 -12.01
C LEU A 190 0.44 8.06 -11.09
N ARG A 191 -0.02 8.09 -9.86
CA ARG A 191 0.32 9.12 -8.86
C ARG A 191 1.81 9.09 -8.50
N ASP A 192 2.34 7.93 -8.17
CA ASP A 192 3.75 7.77 -7.83
C ASP A 192 4.63 8.09 -9.04
N SER A 193 4.25 7.65 -10.26
CA SER A 193 4.97 8.00 -11.48
C SER A 193 4.95 9.51 -11.74
N TYR A 194 3.89 10.21 -11.42
CA TYR A 194 3.81 11.67 -11.55
C TYR A 194 4.79 12.36 -10.59
N TYR A 195 4.77 12.00 -9.32
CA TYR A 195 5.66 12.60 -8.32
C TYR A 195 7.13 12.16 -8.45
N LEU A 196 7.38 11.02 -9.12
CA LEU A 196 8.71 10.46 -9.40
C LEU A 196 9.09 10.54 -10.89
N ASN A 197 8.53 11.46 -11.64
CA ASN A 197 8.59 11.54 -13.11
C ASN A 197 10.01 11.45 -13.71
N ASN A 198 11.03 11.95 -13.01
CA ASN A 198 12.42 11.84 -13.46
C ASN A 198 13.03 10.42 -13.26
N VAL A 199 12.32 9.54 -12.58
CA VAL A 199 12.78 8.16 -12.25
C VAL A 199 11.99 7.12 -13.02
N ILE A 200 10.69 7.31 -13.13
CA ILE A 200 9.73 6.41 -13.80
C ILE A 200 8.88 7.22 -14.77
N SER A 201 8.72 6.74 -15.98
CA SER A 201 7.83 7.36 -16.97
C SER A 201 6.37 7.05 -16.66
N LEU A 202 5.48 8.01 -16.94
CA LEU A 202 4.04 7.79 -16.86
C LEU A 202 3.59 6.67 -17.83
N PRO A 203 2.84 5.68 -17.37
CA PRO A 203 2.33 4.61 -18.24
C PRO A 203 1.33 5.15 -19.27
N LYS A 204 1.58 4.89 -20.54
CA LYS A 204 0.78 5.45 -21.65
C LYS A 204 -0.48 4.63 -21.98
N GLY A 205 -0.50 3.36 -21.65
CA GLY A 205 -1.57 2.42 -22.00
C GLY A 205 -2.74 2.35 -21.01
N PHE A 206 -2.62 2.98 -19.86
CA PHE A 206 -3.56 2.86 -18.74
C PHE A 206 -5.01 3.14 -19.11
N ALA A 207 -5.27 4.29 -19.74
CA ALA A 207 -6.63 4.69 -20.10
C ALA A 207 -7.31 3.69 -21.05
N ARG A 208 -6.55 3.01 -21.90
CA ARG A 208 -7.07 2.04 -22.85
C ARG A 208 -7.49 0.75 -22.15
N ILE A 209 -6.63 0.16 -21.30
CA ILE A 209 -6.97 -1.03 -20.52
C ILE A 209 -8.21 -0.75 -19.65
N PHE A 210 -8.20 0.36 -18.94
CA PHE A 210 -9.28 0.81 -18.06
C PHE A 210 -10.61 0.94 -18.81
N SER A 211 -10.60 1.62 -19.98
CA SER A 211 -11.80 1.84 -20.80
C SER A 211 -12.28 0.58 -21.55
N GLY A 212 -11.42 -0.40 -21.76
CA GLY A 212 -11.73 -1.66 -22.42
C GLY A 212 -12.25 -2.76 -21.50
N ALA A 213 -12.22 -2.56 -20.20
CA ALA A 213 -12.65 -3.57 -19.22
C ALA A 213 -14.13 -3.93 -19.36
N ARG A 214 -14.46 -5.21 -19.12
CA ARG A 214 -15.81 -5.76 -19.17
C ARG A 214 -16.05 -6.72 -18.02
N VAL A 215 -17.34 -6.96 -17.73
CA VAL A 215 -17.77 -8.07 -16.88
C VAL A 215 -18.09 -9.27 -17.75
N THR A 216 -17.47 -10.40 -17.46
CA THR A 216 -17.63 -11.67 -18.19
C THR A 216 -17.99 -12.77 -17.21
N ALA A 217 -19.02 -13.58 -17.52
CA ALA A 217 -19.34 -14.77 -16.74
C ALA A 217 -18.49 -15.96 -17.19
N THR A 218 -17.94 -16.69 -16.24
CA THR A 218 -17.23 -17.96 -16.46
C THR A 218 -18.21 -19.12 -16.57
N ALA A 219 -17.72 -20.31 -16.92
CA ALA A 219 -18.58 -21.50 -17.17
C ALA A 219 -19.38 -21.94 -15.93
N ASP A 220 -18.93 -21.61 -14.74
CA ASP A 220 -19.62 -21.86 -13.45
C ASP A 220 -20.65 -20.76 -13.08
N GLY A 221 -20.81 -19.76 -13.94
CA GLY A 221 -21.77 -18.69 -13.79
C GLY A 221 -21.29 -17.56 -12.86
N VAL A 222 -20.04 -17.57 -12.41
CA VAL A 222 -19.46 -16.48 -11.62
C VAL A 222 -18.97 -15.38 -12.56
N THR A 223 -19.19 -14.11 -12.19
CA THR A 223 -18.76 -12.97 -13.00
C THR A 223 -17.41 -12.44 -12.53
N HIS A 224 -16.56 -12.10 -13.49
CA HIS A 224 -15.23 -11.54 -13.32
C HIS A 224 -14.99 -10.32 -14.22
N ILE A 225 -14.01 -9.49 -13.86
CA ILE A 225 -13.54 -8.43 -14.74
C ILE A 225 -12.57 -9.02 -15.75
N SER A 226 -12.79 -8.73 -17.04
CA SER A 226 -11.96 -9.17 -18.15
C SER A 226 -11.44 -7.99 -18.96
N TYR A 227 -10.31 -8.20 -19.65
CA TYR A 227 -9.63 -7.19 -20.46
C TYR A 227 -9.48 -7.65 -21.90
N HIS A 228 -9.44 -6.69 -22.85
CA HIS A 228 -9.34 -7.05 -24.26
C HIS A 228 -7.99 -7.72 -24.59
N ILE A 229 -8.00 -8.79 -25.38
CA ILE A 229 -6.79 -9.56 -25.71
C ILE A 229 -5.70 -8.70 -26.37
N ASP A 230 -6.09 -7.75 -27.22
CA ASP A 230 -5.14 -6.85 -27.88
C ASP A 230 -4.44 -5.91 -26.89
N ASP A 231 -4.96 -5.76 -25.67
CA ASP A 231 -4.40 -4.94 -24.60
C ASP A 231 -3.50 -5.75 -23.65
N TYR A 232 -3.29 -7.04 -23.91
CA TYR A 232 -2.44 -7.89 -23.08
C TYR A 232 -1.03 -7.32 -22.88
N HIS A 233 -0.43 -6.73 -23.91
CA HIS A 233 0.87 -6.09 -23.82
C HIS A 233 0.86 -4.87 -22.87
N LEU A 234 -0.26 -4.14 -22.79
CA LEU A 234 -0.42 -3.00 -21.87
C LEU A 234 -0.60 -3.48 -20.42
N VAL A 235 -1.28 -4.62 -20.21
CA VAL A 235 -1.35 -5.26 -18.90
C VAL A 235 0.05 -5.68 -18.45
N HIS A 236 0.87 -6.22 -19.34
CA HIS A 236 2.27 -6.52 -19.02
C HIS A 236 3.05 -5.25 -18.64
N GLU A 237 2.89 -4.15 -19.39
CA GLU A 237 3.48 -2.86 -19.08
C GLU A 237 3.07 -2.32 -17.70
N LEU A 238 1.82 -2.55 -17.28
CA LEU A 238 1.34 -2.20 -15.94
C LEU A 238 2.20 -2.85 -14.85
N PHE A 239 2.44 -4.16 -14.96
CA PHE A 239 3.25 -4.90 -14.00
C PHE A 239 4.76 -4.57 -14.10
N GLU A 240 5.27 -4.25 -15.29
CA GLU A 240 6.62 -3.72 -15.46
C GLU A 240 6.80 -2.36 -14.77
N ASN A 241 5.85 -1.44 -14.91
CA ASN A 241 5.88 -0.15 -14.22
C ASN A 241 5.86 -0.34 -12.70
N ARG A 242 5.03 -1.25 -12.18
CA ARG A 242 5.03 -1.62 -10.78
C ARG A 242 6.38 -2.18 -10.32
N ALA A 243 6.97 -3.10 -11.06
CA ALA A 243 8.29 -3.66 -10.78
C ALA A 243 9.38 -2.58 -10.77
N ASN A 244 9.32 -1.65 -11.72
CA ASN A 244 10.24 -0.52 -11.80
C ASN A 244 10.10 0.45 -10.61
N LEU A 245 8.87 0.76 -10.17
CA LEU A 245 8.62 1.55 -8.96
C LEU A 245 9.21 0.87 -7.73
N HIS A 246 8.99 -0.45 -7.57
CA HIS A 246 9.61 -1.22 -6.48
C HIS A 246 11.13 -1.18 -6.55
N GLY A 247 11.71 -1.48 -7.71
CA GLY A 247 13.16 -1.60 -7.85
C GLY A 247 13.93 -0.29 -7.75
N ARG A 248 13.39 0.78 -8.31
CA ARG A 248 14.09 2.07 -8.40
C ARG A 248 13.76 3.02 -7.24
N CYS A 249 12.54 2.92 -6.67
CA CYS A 249 12.05 3.85 -5.67
C CYS A 249 11.74 3.17 -4.34
N TYR A 250 10.68 2.38 -4.24
CA TYR A 250 10.20 1.88 -2.94
C TYR A 250 11.26 1.09 -2.18
N GLN A 251 12.03 0.26 -2.88
CA GLN A 251 13.11 -0.54 -2.30
C GLN A 251 14.49 -0.03 -2.70
N HIS A 252 14.63 1.29 -2.88
CA HIS A 252 15.93 1.91 -3.08
C HIS A 252 16.84 1.63 -1.87
N PRO A 253 18.11 1.24 -2.06
CA PRO A 253 18.99 0.85 -0.96
C PRO A 253 19.09 1.88 0.16
N GLU A 254 19.23 3.17 -0.15
CA GLU A 254 19.28 4.20 0.89
C GLU A 254 17.96 4.32 1.66
N ILE A 255 16.80 4.12 1.00
CA ILE A 255 15.49 4.18 1.67
C ILE A 255 15.37 3.05 2.67
N ILE A 256 15.74 1.82 2.31
CA ILE A 256 15.76 0.67 3.23
C ILE A 256 16.67 0.94 4.44
N GLY A 257 17.81 1.60 4.22
CA GLY A 257 18.71 2.03 5.30
C GLY A 257 18.08 3.08 6.22
N ILE A 258 17.37 4.04 5.66
CA ILE A 258 16.64 5.08 6.40
C ILE A 258 15.48 4.44 7.21
N GLU A 259 14.68 3.60 6.59
CA GLU A 259 13.60 2.88 7.27
C GLU A 259 14.11 2.05 8.44
N HIS A 260 15.26 1.39 8.27
CA HIS A 260 15.89 0.66 9.37
C HIS A 260 16.27 1.56 10.54
N LEU A 261 16.77 2.78 10.28
CA LEU A 261 17.06 3.76 11.34
C LEU A 261 15.79 4.27 12.02
N LEU A 262 14.73 4.52 11.27
CA LEU A 262 13.42 4.92 11.80
C LEU A 262 12.82 3.82 12.69
N VAL A 263 12.84 2.58 12.24
CA VAL A 263 12.39 1.43 13.04
C VAL A 263 13.20 1.31 14.33
N LYS A 264 14.54 1.46 14.28
CA LYS A 264 15.38 1.48 15.48
C LYS A 264 15.01 2.62 16.43
N ALA A 265 14.72 3.80 15.90
CA ALA A 265 14.30 4.93 16.71
C ALA A 265 13.00 4.64 17.47
N PHE A 266 11.99 4.07 16.80
CA PHE A 266 10.73 3.72 17.43
C PHE A 266 10.88 2.59 18.47
N LEU A 267 11.68 1.57 18.16
CA LEU A 267 11.99 0.49 19.09
C LEU A 267 12.68 1.04 20.34
N SER A 268 13.74 1.84 20.19
CA SER A 268 14.46 2.45 21.30
C SER A 268 13.57 3.39 22.12
N ALA A 269 12.74 4.22 21.47
CA ALA A 269 11.83 5.11 22.18
C ALA A 269 10.84 4.31 23.05
N GLU A 270 10.21 3.26 22.52
CA GLU A 270 9.25 2.43 23.27
C GLU A 270 9.94 1.65 24.40
N GLU A 271 11.14 1.10 24.17
CA GLU A 271 11.91 0.37 25.18
C GLU A 271 12.33 1.26 26.34
N ASN A 272 12.55 2.53 26.08
CA ASN A 272 12.89 3.54 27.09
C ASN A 272 11.66 4.25 27.67
N GLY A 273 10.46 3.69 27.46
CA GLY A 273 9.24 4.12 28.13
C GLY A 273 8.51 5.28 27.46
N PHE A 274 8.77 5.55 26.18
CA PHE A 274 7.97 6.52 25.43
C PHE A 274 6.55 6.02 25.26
N LEU A 275 5.58 6.86 25.57
CA LEU A 275 4.16 6.62 25.37
C LEU A 275 3.56 7.74 24.51
N PHE A 276 2.83 7.38 23.51
CA PHE A 276 2.04 8.32 22.73
C PHE A 276 0.62 8.39 23.32
N GLN A 277 0.25 9.53 23.88
CA GLN A 277 -1.01 9.71 24.62
C GLN A 277 -1.29 8.58 25.66
N GLY A 278 -0.26 8.13 26.35
CA GLY A 278 -0.37 7.11 27.39
C GLY A 278 -0.35 5.67 26.90
N VAL A 279 -0.21 5.44 25.58
CA VAL A 279 -0.19 4.13 24.94
C VAL A 279 1.17 3.88 24.30
N LYS A 280 1.67 2.63 24.31
CA LYS A 280 2.85 2.26 23.55
C LYS A 280 2.62 2.45 22.05
N LEU A 281 3.66 2.85 21.31
CA LEU A 281 3.54 3.03 19.87
C LEU A 281 3.05 1.78 19.15
N SER A 282 3.60 0.61 19.50
CA SER A 282 3.23 -0.67 18.90
C SER A 282 1.80 -1.12 19.22
N GLU A 283 1.19 -0.59 20.26
CA GLU A 283 -0.17 -0.90 20.72
C GLU A 283 -1.19 0.13 20.23
N ALA A 284 -0.74 1.26 19.66
CA ALA A 284 -1.62 2.37 19.29
C ALA A 284 -2.77 1.97 18.35
N HIS A 285 -2.55 1.00 17.45
CA HIS A 285 -3.57 0.48 16.54
C HIS A 285 -4.77 -0.17 17.25
N MET A 286 -4.60 -0.65 18.48
CA MET A 286 -5.68 -1.21 19.31
C MET A 286 -6.50 -0.12 20.02
N HIS A 287 -6.09 1.13 19.93
CA HIS A 287 -6.71 2.28 20.60
C HIS A 287 -7.13 3.34 19.57
N PRO A 288 -8.29 3.20 18.92
CA PRO A 288 -8.74 4.12 17.86
C PRO A 288 -8.68 5.60 18.26
N ASP A 289 -9.07 5.95 19.48
CA ASP A 289 -9.04 7.33 19.97
C ASP A 289 -7.62 7.92 20.08
N VAL A 290 -6.60 7.08 20.14
CA VAL A 290 -5.17 7.46 20.11
C VAL A 290 -4.63 7.41 18.67
N TYR A 291 -4.97 6.35 17.93
CA TYR A 291 -4.46 6.10 16.59
C TYR A 291 -4.84 7.19 15.59
N ARG A 292 -6.01 7.81 15.74
CA ARG A 292 -6.45 8.94 14.90
C ARG A 292 -5.54 10.18 14.94
N TYR A 293 -4.62 10.27 15.90
CA TYR A 293 -3.62 11.35 16.01
C TYR A 293 -2.20 10.90 15.66
N LEU A 294 -2.00 9.60 15.39
CA LEU A 294 -0.68 9.05 15.13
C LEU A 294 -0.36 9.09 13.64
N ASP A 295 0.55 9.96 13.24
CA ASP A 295 1.00 10.18 11.86
C ASP A 295 2.54 10.38 11.80
N ASP A 296 3.06 10.75 10.64
CA ASP A 296 4.50 10.92 10.41
C ASP A 296 5.15 11.98 11.32
N SER A 297 4.37 12.86 11.94
CA SER A 297 4.86 13.87 12.88
C SER A 297 5.40 13.28 14.19
N ILE A 298 5.15 12.01 14.46
CA ILE A 298 5.68 11.31 15.65
C ILE A 298 7.20 11.44 15.77
N ILE A 299 7.94 11.49 14.67
CA ILE A 299 9.40 11.69 14.70
C ILE A 299 9.77 13.06 15.26
N GLN A 300 8.94 14.09 15.04
CA GLN A 300 9.19 15.42 15.63
C GLN A 300 8.95 15.38 17.14
N ILE A 301 7.88 14.72 17.57
CA ILE A 301 7.56 14.59 19.01
C ILE A 301 8.72 13.92 19.75
N ILE A 302 9.26 12.83 19.21
CA ILE A 302 10.44 12.15 19.80
C ILE A 302 11.67 13.07 19.75
N THR A 303 11.91 13.73 18.60
CA THR A 303 13.11 14.55 18.39
C THR A 303 13.21 15.74 19.35
N ILE A 304 12.07 16.40 19.64
CA ILE A 304 12.04 17.59 20.50
C ILE A 304 11.83 17.29 21.99
N SER A 305 11.67 16.03 22.35
CA SER A 305 11.47 15.62 23.74
C SER A 305 12.72 15.95 24.58
N ASN A 306 12.49 16.48 25.79
CA ASN A 306 13.54 16.71 26.79
C ASN A 306 13.80 15.48 27.68
N ASP A 307 13.17 14.33 27.39
CA ASP A 307 13.37 13.11 28.14
C ASP A 307 14.71 12.48 27.76
N GLU A 308 15.68 12.51 28.67
CA GLU A 308 17.03 11.95 28.46
C GLU A 308 17.00 10.46 28.10
N ARG A 309 15.95 9.73 28.47
CA ARG A 309 15.78 8.32 28.12
C ARG A 309 15.61 8.10 26.61
N LEU A 310 15.19 9.14 25.86
CA LEU A 310 14.99 9.07 24.42
C LEU A 310 16.24 9.43 23.60
N LYS A 311 17.37 9.67 24.25
CA LYS A 311 18.61 10.11 23.59
C LYS A 311 19.04 9.19 22.44
N GLU A 312 18.99 7.89 22.64
CA GLU A 312 19.35 6.92 21.60
C GLU A 312 18.38 6.99 20.42
N ALA A 313 17.06 7.09 20.67
CA ALA A 313 16.05 7.25 19.61
C ALA A 313 16.29 8.56 18.83
N GLN A 314 16.59 9.66 19.53
CA GLN A 314 16.92 10.94 18.93
C GLN A 314 18.20 10.88 18.09
N ASP A 315 19.21 10.10 18.51
CA ASP A 315 20.44 9.91 17.76
C ASP A 315 20.18 9.17 16.43
N PHE A 316 19.32 8.13 16.42
CA PHE A 316 18.89 7.47 15.18
C PHE A 316 18.17 8.45 14.25
N LEU A 317 17.23 9.26 14.77
CA LEU A 317 16.53 10.27 13.98
C LEU A 317 17.49 11.37 13.49
N GLY A 318 18.45 11.75 14.31
CA GLY A 318 19.53 12.69 13.97
C GLY A 318 20.37 12.20 12.79
N ARG A 319 20.71 10.92 12.76
CA ARG A 319 21.43 10.27 11.64
C ARG A 319 20.64 10.34 10.32
N VAL A 320 19.33 10.10 10.36
CA VAL A 320 18.48 10.27 9.18
C VAL A 320 18.51 11.70 8.67
N ARG A 321 18.34 12.68 9.56
CA ARG A 321 18.33 14.13 9.22
C ARG A 321 19.65 14.63 8.66
N THR A 322 20.76 14.16 9.18
CA THR A 322 22.13 14.56 8.77
C THR A 322 22.70 13.68 7.67
N ARG A 323 21.92 12.70 7.18
CA ARG A 323 22.34 11.69 6.19
C ARG A 323 23.57 10.86 6.62
N ASN A 324 23.77 10.68 7.92
CA ASN A 324 24.77 9.75 8.45
C ASN A 324 24.23 8.31 8.42
N LEU A 325 24.01 7.82 7.21
CA LEU A 325 23.37 6.53 6.93
C LEU A 325 24.37 5.37 7.02
N TYR A 326 23.85 4.16 7.06
CA TYR A 326 24.69 2.96 6.92
C TYR A 326 25.21 2.87 5.48
N PRO A 327 26.53 2.73 5.25
CA PRO A 327 27.06 2.52 3.92
C PRO A 327 26.68 1.15 3.38
N ILE A 328 26.36 1.09 2.09
CA ILE A 328 26.04 -0.14 1.39
C ILE A 328 27.34 -0.84 1.04
N VAL A 329 27.54 -2.08 1.48
CA VAL A 329 28.74 -2.87 1.22
C VAL A 329 28.60 -3.71 -0.04
N GLY A 330 27.41 -4.21 -0.31
CA GLY A 330 27.16 -5.04 -1.49
C GLY A 330 25.69 -5.34 -1.72
N MET A 331 25.40 -5.83 -2.92
CA MET A 331 24.09 -6.34 -3.34
C MET A 331 24.28 -7.66 -4.07
N SER A 332 23.40 -8.63 -3.84
CA SER A 332 23.42 -9.93 -4.50
C SER A 332 22.02 -10.31 -5.01
N SER A 333 21.98 -11.06 -6.11
CA SER A 333 20.76 -11.64 -6.68
C SER A 333 20.49 -13.07 -6.22
N SER A 334 21.46 -13.73 -5.57
CA SER A 334 21.45 -15.18 -5.30
C SER A 334 21.52 -15.55 -3.82
N GLY A 335 21.05 -14.69 -2.91
CA GLY A 335 21.22 -14.92 -1.47
C GLY A 335 22.63 -14.59 -0.98
N TYR A 336 22.72 -14.05 0.20
CA TYR A 336 23.98 -13.69 0.87
C TYR A 336 24.08 -14.49 2.17
N GLU A 337 25.08 -15.38 2.25
CA GLU A 337 25.50 -15.88 3.56
C GLU A 337 26.51 -14.90 4.15
N ILE A 338 26.12 -14.20 5.21
CA ILE A 338 27.09 -13.45 6.00
C ILE A 338 28.03 -14.46 6.64
N PRO A 339 29.36 -14.34 6.41
CA PRO A 339 30.31 -15.23 7.08
C PRO A 339 30.16 -15.10 8.62
N VAL A 340 29.63 -16.11 9.26
CA VAL A 340 29.39 -16.12 10.72
C VAL A 340 30.70 -16.30 11.52
N LYS A 341 31.85 -16.31 10.85
CA LYS A 341 33.17 -16.43 11.51
C LYS A 341 33.44 -15.20 12.37
N ASN A 342 33.70 -15.43 13.65
CA ASN A 342 34.22 -14.47 14.63
C ASN A 342 33.31 -13.31 15.04
N GLY A 343 32.00 -13.48 15.07
CA GLY A 343 31.10 -12.43 15.59
C GLY A 343 30.75 -11.32 14.58
N LEU A 344 31.21 -11.40 13.33
CA LEU A 344 30.95 -10.42 12.25
C LEU A 344 29.46 -10.23 11.96
N SER A 345 28.60 -11.20 12.26
CA SER A 345 27.15 -11.09 12.06
C SER A 345 26.49 -9.93 12.82
N LYS A 346 27.16 -9.39 13.88
CA LYS A 346 26.68 -8.22 14.63
C LYS A 346 27.05 -6.88 13.98
N GLU A 347 28.00 -6.90 13.03
CA GLU A 347 28.53 -5.72 12.35
C GLU A 347 27.83 -5.42 11.05
N PHE A 348 27.03 -6.36 10.53
CA PHE A 348 26.33 -6.25 9.25
C PHE A 348 24.82 -6.35 9.42
N ILE A 349 24.09 -5.63 8.58
CA ILE A 349 22.63 -5.68 8.47
C ILE A 349 22.30 -6.25 7.10
N LEU A 350 21.73 -7.45 7.09
CA LEU A 350 21.17 -8.05 5.87
C LEU A 350 19.70 -7.65 5.72
N LYS A 351 19.37 -7.07 4.58
CA LYS A 351 17.99 -6.76 4.21
C LYS A 351 17.64 -7.41 2.88
N THR A 352 16.51 -8.09 2.83
CA THR A 352 15.96 -8.66 1.61
C THR A 352 15.22 -7.58 0.82
N ARG A 353 15.47 -7.52 -0.49
CA ARG A 353 14.67 -6.77 -1.45
C ARG A 353 13.78 -7.74 -2.21
N ASN A 354 12.50 -7.66 -1.97
CA ASN A 354 11.51 -8.39 -2.76
C ASN A 354 11.03 -7.49 -3.90
N ILE A 355 11.83 -7.39 -4.97
CA ILE A 355 11.44 -6.67 -6.17
C ILE A 355 10.66 -7.65 -7.04
N PRO A 356 9.34 -7.51 -7.16
CA PRO A 356 8.57 -8.35 -8.06
C PRO A 356 9.00 -8.08 -9.49
N THR A 357 9.18 -9.11 -10.30
CA THR A 357 9.30 -8.95 -11.74
C THR A 357 7.92 -8.87 -12.38
N ALA A 358 7.80 -8.30 -13.58
CA ALA A 358 6.54 -8.26 -14.30
C ALA A 358 5.96 -9.68 -14.49
N SER A 359 6.81 -10.64 -14.82
CA SER A 359 6.41 -12.03 -15.02
C SER A 359 5.95 -12.74 -13.75
N GLU A 360 6.57 -12.47 -12.58
CA GLU A 360 6.10 -13.01 -11.28
C GLU A 360 4.76 -12.45 -10.84
N THR A 361 4.49 -11.20 -11.22
CA THR A 361 3.29 -10.49 -10.82
C THR A 361 2.17 -10.56 -11.85
N MET A 362 2.45 -11.05 -13.06
CA MET A 362 1.41 -11.30 -14.07
C MET A 362 0.40 -12.34 -13.55
N PRO A 363 -0.89 -11.98 -13.48
CA PRO A 363 -1.89 -12.84 -12.87
C PRO A 363 -2.06 -14.15 -13.67
N LYS A 364 -2.07 -15.28 -12.97
CA LYS A 364 -2.38 -16.58 -13.57
C LYS A 364 -3.84 -16.67 -14.02
N ASN A 365 -4.71 -15.97 -13.32
CA ASN A 365 -6.16 -15.98 -13.52
C ASN A 365 -6.66 -14.80 -14.36
N LEU A 366 -5.78 -14.11 -15.10
CA LEU A 366 -6.20 -12.99 -15.96
C LEU A 366 -7.13 -13.51 -17.06
N ILE A 367 -8.37 -13.04 -17.05
CA ILE A 367 -9.34 -13.31 -18.10
C ILE A 367 -9.14 -12.28 -19.22
N LEU A 368 -8.85 -12.79 -20.42
CA LEU A 368 -8.74 -11.99 -21.63
C LEU A 368 -9.92 -12.33 -22.55
N HIS A 369 -10.49 -11.34 -23.20
CA HIS A 369 -11.55 -11.53 -24.19
C HIS A 369 -11.12 -10.94 -25.54
N ASN A 370 -11.54 -11.59 -26.64
CA ASN A 370 -11.47 -11.04 -27.98
C ASN A 370 -12.64 -10.08 -28.24
N SER A 371 -12.70 -9.50 -29.44
CA SER A 371 -13.81 -8.61 -29.85
C SER A 371 -15.19 -9.27 -29.80
N ASN A 372 -15.24 -10.61 -29.79
CA ASN A 372 -16.46 -11.39 -29.71
C ASN A 372 -16.80 -11.85 -28.28
N GLY A 373 -15.88 -11.69 -27.33
CA GLY A 373 -16.05 -12.05 -25.91
C GLY A 373 -15.43 -13.39 -25.49
N ASP A 374 -14.67 -14.09 -26.34
CA ASP A 374 -14.05 -15.41 -26.04
C ASP A 374 -12.73 -15.34 -25.31
N ILE A 375 -12.37 -16.33 -24.45
CA ILE A 375 -11.25 -16.36 -23.46
C ILE A 375 -9.97 -17.05 -23.99
N THR A 376 -8.74 -16.61 -23.55
CA THR A 376 -7.42 -17.16 -23.99
C THR A 376 -6.27 -17.10 -22.96
N ASP A 377 -5.12 -17.86 -23.12
CA ASP A 377 -4.04 -18.14 -22.14
C ASP A 377 -2.64 -17.49 -22.38
N LYS A 378 -1.69 -17.57 -21.38
CA LYS A 378 -0.37 -16.91 -21.35
C LYS A 378 0.80 -17.59 -20.57
N PRO A 379 2.07 -17.05 -20.51
CA PRO A 379 3.27 -17.61 -19.82
C PRO A 379 4.10 -16.71 -18.84
N GLY A 380 5.02 -17.20 -18.06
CA GLY A 380 5.78 -17.16 -16.85
C GLY A 380 7.19 -16.58 -16.56
N GLU A 381 7.81 -16.50 -15.58
CA GLU A 381 8.46 -16.36 -14.20
C GLU A 381 9.86 -15.69 -14.01
N LEU A 382 10.29 -15.18 -12.74
CA LEU A 382 11.68 -14.90 -12.23
C LEU A 382 11.87 -14.47 -10.73
N HIS A 383 13.08 -14.17 -10.17
CA HIS A 383 13.59 -14.32 -8.77
C HIS A 383 14.07 -13.08 -7.96
N PRO A 384 14.24 -13.15 -6.57
CA PRO A 384 14.53 -12.01 -5.68
C PRO A 384 16.00 -11.58 -5.52
N LYS A 385 16.24 -10.36 -4.94
CA LYS A 385 17.56 -9.74 -4.71
C LYS A 385 17.80 -9.27 -3.27
N TYR A 386 19.05 -9.29 -2.77
CA TYR A 386 19.44 -8.95 -1.38
C TYR A 386 20.41 -7.76 -1.31
N ILE A 387 20.38 -7.01 -0.18
CA ILE A 387 21.30 -5.90 0.12
C ILE A 387 21.95 -6.09 1.47
N LEU A 388 23.27 -5.84 1.56
CA LEU A 388 24.07 -5.91 2.77
C LEU A 388 24.51 -4.50 3.19
N TYR A 389 24.30 -4.15 4.48
CA TYR A 389 24.78 -2.95 5.11
C TYR A 389 25.74 -3.29 6.25
N TYR A 390 26.65 -2.37 6.63
CA TYR A 390 27.44 -2.53 7.83
C TYR A 390 27.12 -1.47 8.87
N THR A 391 27.32 -1.80 10.14
CA THR A 391 27.21 -0.88 11.27
C THR A 391 28.54 -0.12 11.46
N ASN A 392 28.52 1.01 12.17
CA ASN A 392 29.71 1.81 12.43
C ASN A 392 30.77 1.00 13.21
N GLY A 393 32.03 1.09 12.80
CA GLY A 393 33.16 0.44 13.48
C GLY A 393 33.84 -0.69 12.70
N VAL A 394 33.34 -1.04 11.51
CA VAL A 394 33.97 -2.09 10.67
C VAL A 394 35.31 -1.58 10.11
N THR A 395 36.37 -2.37 10.31
CA THR A 395 37.72 -2.01 9.83
C THR A 395 37.86 -2.20 8.32
N PRO A 396 38.77 -1.48 7.65
CA PRO A 396 39.04 -1.67 6.22
C PRO A 396 39.41 -3.12 5.84
N ALA A 397 40.03 -3.88 6.74
CA ALA A 397 40.37 -5.29 6.52
C ALA A 397 39.11 -6.16 6.38
N VAL A 398 38.09 -5.95 7.24
CA VAL A 398 36.82 -6.68 7.19
C VAL A 398 36.03 -6.34 5.93
N LEU A 399 36.08 -5.08 5.48
CA LEU A 399 35.46 -4.67 4.22
C LEU A 399 36.11 -5.34 3.00
N GLN A 400 37.44 -5.58 3.06
CA GLN A 400 38.17 -6.23 1.99
C GLN A 400 37.87 -7.73 1.92
N GLU A 401 37.69 -8.40 3.08
CA GLU A 401 37.22 -9.80 3.12
C GLU A 401 35.81 -9.94 2.51
N VAL A 402 34.86 -9.08 2.90
CA VAL A 402 33.49 -9.13 2.35
C VAL A 402 33.48 -8.90 0.84
N LYS A 403 34.31 -8.01 0.30
CA LYS A 403 34.44 -7.78 -1.15
C LYS A 403 35.02 -8.97 -1.92
N GLN A 404 35.78 -9.87 -1.27
CA GLN A 404 36.27 -11.10 -1.90
C GLN A 404 35.17 -12.15 -2.10
N PHE A 405 34.07 -12.09 -1.32
CA PHE A 405 32.92 -12.98 -1.48
C PHE A 405 31.92 -12.48 -2.55
N GLN A 406 32.15 -11.30 -3.16
CA GLN A 406 31.29 -10.73 -4.21
C GLN A 406 31.64 -11.22 -5.62
N LYS A 407 32.71 -12.00 -5.76
CA LYS A 407 33.15 -12.64 -7.01
C LYS A 407 32.68 -14.10 -7.05
#